data_7b92d5783a5246ba4ee5ff1d97835b69
#
_entry.id   7b92d5783a5246ba4ee5ff1d97835b69
#
_cell.length_a   1.000
_cell.length_b   1.000
_cell.length_c   1.000
_cell.angle_alpha   90.00
_cell.angle_beta   90.00
_cell.angle_gamma   90.00
#
_symmetry.space_group_name_H-M   'P 1'
#
loop_
_entity.id
_entity.type
_entity.pdbx_description
1 polymer ?
#
loop_
_entity_poly.entity_id
_entity_poly.type
_entity_poly.pdbx_seq_one_letter_code
_entity_poly.pdbx_strand_id
1 'polypeptide(L)'
;KIESRVHGSRGIPGDWRGTVEHGGGMVLDWGVHLLDQALQMIPGKIKTVYATETHVTNELVDDGFTVNLQFENGVLFVVEVGTSNFINLPRWYVLGRDGSAVIKDWDLSGEAVCITDWDKNDAVPVKTAAGLTKTMAPRTEDTIKTQPLPIAHSDIRDHYRNLMEVMDGKAEQLIKNEEVLRVLRLME
;
A
#
# COMPACT_ATOMS: atom_id res chain seq x y z
N LYS A 1 9.88 3.92 3.46
CA LYS A 1 8.52 3.60 3.92
C LYS A 1 7.60 3.51 2.72
N ILE A 2 6.69 2.54 2.70
CA ILE A 2 5.63 2.40 1.70
C ILE A 2 4.30 2.29 2.44
N GLU A 3 3.26 2.93 1.92
CA GLU A 3 1.90 2.84 2.44
C GLU A 3 0.95 2.51 1.29
N SER A 4 0.12 1.48 1.48
CA SER A 4 -0.93 1.07 0.55
C SER A 4 -2.27 1.10 1.26
N ARG A 5 -3.26 1.76 0.67
CA ARG A 5 -4.57 1.97 1.29
C ARG A 5 -5.74 1.65 0.37
N VAL A 6 -6.81 1.17 0.98
CA VAL A 6 -8.14 1.08 0.36
C VAL A 6 -9.15 1.67 1.32
N HIS A 7 -9.69 2.83 0.98
CA HIS A 7 -10.64 3.55 1.79
C HIS A 7 -12.02 3.62 1.14
N GLY A 8 -13.05 3.40 1.95
CA GLY A 8 -14.45 3.60 1.63
C GLY A 8 -15.17 4.28 2.80
N SER A 9 -16.39 4.74 2.57
CA SER A 9 -17.16 5.52 3.57
C SER A 9 -18.57 5.00 3.84
N ARG A 10 -18.87 3.76 3.40
CA ARG A 10 -20.22 3.19 3.48
C ARG A 10 -20.39 2.10 4.52
N GLY A 11 -19.33 1.80 5.30
CA GLY A 11 -19.28 0.63 6.15
C GLY A 11 -19.03 -0.66 5.36
N ILE A 12 -18.98 -1.78 6.07
CA ILE A 12 -18.85 -3.09 5.44
C ILE A 12 -20.12 -3.43 4.64
N PRO A 13 -20.03 -4.00 3.42
CA PRO A 13 -21.21 -4.41 2.65
C PRO A 13 -22.06 -5.43 3.41
N GLY A 14 -23.39 -5.33 3.23
CA GLY A 14 -24.36 -6.25 3.84
C GLY A 14 -24.52 -7.58 3.11
N ASP A 15 -23.47 -8.05 2.46
CA ASP A 15 -23.39 -9.34 1.78
C ASP A 15 -22.56 -10.35 2.60
N TRP A 16 -21.97 -11.35 1.95
CA TRP A 16 -21.13 -12.39 2.60
C TRP A 16 -19.96 -11.79 3.42
N ARG A 17 -19.49 -10.59 3.06
CA ARG A 17 -18.39 -9.89 3.75
C ARG A 17 -18.76 -9.51 5.19
N GLY A 18 -20.04 -9.33 5.48
CA GLY A 18 -20.54 -8.98 6.81
C GLY A 18 -20.73 -10.17 7.75
N THR A 19 -20.37 -11.40 7.36
CA THR A 19 -20.70 -12.62 8.12
C THR A 19 -19.50 -13.53 8.34
N VAL A 20 -19.29 -13.98 9.58
CA VAL A 20 -18.23 -14.91 9.96
C VAL A 20 -18.35 -16.25 9.22
N GLU A 21 -19.59 -16.77 9.09
CA GLU A 21 -19.88 -18.07 8.49
C GLU A 21 -19.36 -18.18 7.04
N HIS A 22 -19.32 -17.07 6.32
CA HIS A 22 -18.88 -17.01 4.92
C HIS A 22 -17.46 -16.49 4.75
N GLY A 23 -16.69 -16.36 5.84
CA GLY A 23 -15.33 -15.82 5.78
C GLY A 23 -15.30 -14.32 5.50
N GLY A 24 -16.21 -13.58 6.15
CA GLY A 24 -16.29 -12.11 6.02
C GLY A 24 -15.15 -11.40 6.72
N GLY A 25 -15.15 -10.08 6.58
CA GLY A 25 -14.12 -9.18 7.09
C GLY A 25 -13.20 -8.63 6.00
N MET A 26 -12.69 -7.46 6.23
CA MET A 26 -11.82 -6.75 5.28
C MET A 26 -10.41 -7.34 5.21
N VAL A 27 -9.95 -7.99 6.27
CA VAL A 27 -8.68 -8.74 6.25
C VAL A 27 -8.74 -9.85 5.20
N LEU A 28 -9.83 -10.61 5.14
CA LEU A 28 -10.00 -11.71 4.18
C LEU A 28 -10.35 -11.20 2.78
N ASP A 29 -11.09 -10.09 2.64
CA ASP A 29 -11.48 -9.53 1.34
C ASP A 29 -10.32 -8.75 0.69
N TRP A 30 -9.84 -7.68 1.33
CA TRP A 30 -8.80 -6.80 0.79
C TRP A 30 -7.39 -7.12 1.28
N GLY A 31 -7.27 -7.69 2.49
CA GLY A 31 -5.97 -7.95 3.11
C GLY A 31 -5.11 -8.89 2.26
N VAL A 32 -5.70 -9.95 1.73
CA VAL A 32 -4.98 -10.89 0.85
C VAL A 32 -4.31 -10.18 -0.33
N HIS A 33 -4.99 -9.23 -0.97
CA HIS A 33 -4.44 -8.50 -2.12
C HIS A 33 -3.31 -7.54 -1.74
N LEU A 34 -3.50 -6.77 -0.66
CA LEU A 34 -2.54 -5.74 -0.27
C LEU A 34 -1.30 -6.34 0.40
N LEU A 35 -1.46 -7.43 1.15
CA LEU A 35 -0.33 -8.16 1.74
C LEU A 35 0.47 -8.90 0.67
N ASP A 36 -0.20 -9.49 -0.33
CA ASP A 36 0.47 -10.09 -1.48
C ASP A 36 1.31 -9.06 -2.24
N GLN A 37 0.75 -7.88 -2.54
CA GLN A 37 1.49 -6.77 -3.15
C GLN A 37 2.72 -6.38 -2.32
N ALA A 38 2.60 -6.27 -1.00
CA ALA A 38 3.71 -5.95 -0.12
C ALA A 38 4.83 -7.00 -0.21
N LEU A 39 4.46 -8.29 -0.22
CA LEU A 39 5.41 -9.39 -0.29
C LEU A 39 6.08 -9.53 -1.66
N GLN A 40 5.39 -9.15 -2.73
CA GLN A 40 5.97 -9.11 -4.08
C GLN A 40 6.90 -7.91 -4.27
N MET A 41 6.54 -6.74 -3.73
CA MET A 41 7.32 -5.51 -3.89
C MET A 41 8.61 -5.50 -3.07
N ILE A 42 8.59 -6.09 -1.86
CA ILE A 42 9.72 -6.02 -0.92
C ILE A 42 10.37 -7.38 -0.78
N PRO A 43 11.58 -7.56 -1.33
CA PRO A 43 12.31 -8.80 -1.17
C PRO A 43 12.79 -8.98 0.27
N GLY A 44 12.89 -10.24 0.70
CA GLY A 44 13.45 -10.62 1.99
C GLY A 44 12.39 -11.02 3.02
N LYS A 45 12.83 -11.11 4.28
CA LYS A 45 11.98 -11.57 5.38
C LYS A 45 11.35 -10.41 6.13
N ILE A 46 10.16 -10.67 6.65
CA ILE A 46 9.51 -9.78 7.62
C ILE A 46 10.18 -10.02 8.99
N LYS A 47 10.57 -8.92 9.64
CA LYS A 47 11.16 -8.92 10.98
C LYS A 47 10.09 -8.85 12.06
N THR A 48 9.10 -7.95 11.88
CA THR A 48 7.99 -7.77 12.81
C THR A 48 6.71 -7.46 12.06
N VAL A 49 5.60 -7.92 12.61
CA VAL A 49 4.25 -7.61 12.18
C VAL A 49 3.52 -6.99 13.37
N TYR A 50 2.79 -5.91 13.12
CA TYR A 50 1.84 -5.35 14.07
C TYR A 50 0.55 -5.04 13.33
N ALA A 51 -0.55 -5.60 13.80
CA ALA A 51 -1.86 -5.44 13.19
C ALA A 51 -2.90 -4.94 14.20
N THR A 52 -3.87 -4.18 13.71
CA THR A 52 -5.06 -3.76 14.43
C THR A 52 -6.27 -3.86 13.51
N GLU A 53 -7.42 -4.18 14.08
CA GLU A 53 -8.71 -4.27 13.39
C GLU A 53 -9.67 -3.21 13.93
N THR A 54 -10.67 -2.87 13.12
CA THR A 54 -11.78 -1.99 13.51
C THR A 54 -13.12 -2.70 13.30
N HIS A 55 -14.10 -2.36 14.16
CA HIS A 55 -15.46 -2.89 14.17
C HIS A 55 -16.46 -1.74 14.33
N VAL A 56 -16.43 -0.74 13.40
CA VAL A 56 -17.25 0.47 13.49
C VAL A 56 -18.69 0.21 13.05
N THR A 57 -18.85 -0.59 12.00
CA THR A 57 -20.13 -0.87 11.36
C THR A 57 -20.56 -2.32 11.44
N ASN A 58 -19.71 -3.20 12.00
CA ASN A 58 -19.99 -4.61 12.21
C ASN A 58 -19.25 -5.11 13.44
N GLU A 59 -19.96 -5.76 14.35
CA GLU A 59 -19.40 -6.28 15.61
C GLU A 59 -18.80 -7.70 15.47
N LEU A 60 -19.13 -8.42 14.40
CA LEU A 60 -18.78 -9.83 14.22
C LEU A 60 -17.56 -10.07 13.35
N VAL A 61 -17.33 -9.19 12.39
CA VAL A 61 -16.19 -9.24 11.48
C VAL A 61 -15.56 -7.86 11.41
N ASP A 62 -14.26 -7.80 11.09
CA ASP A 62 -13.53 -6.57 10.92
C ASP A 62 -14.07 -5.77 9.71
N ASP A 63 -14.31 -4.48 9.89
CA ASP A 63 -14.72 -3.55 8.84
C ASP A 63 -13.58 -2.64 8.39
N GLY A 64 -12.42 -2.84 8.95
CA GLY A 64 -11.17 -2.20 8.58
C GLY A 64 -10.01 -2.76 9.39
N PHE A 65 -8.80 -2.54 8.89
CA PHE A 65 -7.58 -2.98 9.57
C PHE A 65 -6.37 -2.15 9.17
N THR A 66 -5.35 -2.18 10.01
CA THR A 66 -4.01 -1.65 9.68
C THR A 66 -2.96 -2.70 10.02
N VAL A 67 -2.07 -3.00 9.06
CA VAL A 67 -0.93 -3.90 9.25
C VAL A 67 0.36 -3.16 8.97
N ASN A 68 1.30 -3.22 9.91
CA ASN A 68 2.64 -2.67 9.79
C ASN A 68 3.62 -3.83 9.64
N LEU A 69 4.29 -3.91 8.49
CA LEU A 69 5.30 -4.91 8.16
C LEU A 69 6.69 -4.26 8.20
N GLN A 70 7.50 -4.60 9.18
CA GLN A 70 8.91 -4.22 9.21
C GLN A 70 9.74 -5.33 8.57
N PHE A 71 10.38 -5.03 7.45
CA PHE A 71 11.28 -5.97 6.77
C PHE A 71 12.71 -5.90 7.34
N GLU A 72 13.48 -7.01 7.22
CA GLU A 72 14.88 -7.08 7.68
C GLU A 72 15.78 -6.07 6.97
N ASN A 73 15.47 -5.71 5.72
CA ASN A 73 16.18 -4.68 4.96
C ASN A 73 15.88 -3.25 5.38
N GLY A 74 15.09 -3.05 6.45
CA GLY A 74 14.75 -1.74 7.02
C GLY A 74 13.52 -1.09 6.40
N VAL A 75 12.88 -1.67 5.39
CA VAL A 75 11.64 -1.12 4.82
C VAL A 75 10.49 -1.32 5.79
N LEU A 76 9.73 -0.26 6.04
CA LEU A 76 8.42 -0.31 6.68
C LEU A 76 7.35 -0.25 5.59
N PHE A 77 6.49 -1.28 5.53
CA PHE A 77 5.33 -1.29 4.67
C PHE A 77 4.06 -1.27 5.53
N VAL A 78 3.19 -0.30 5.27
CA VAL A 78 1.91 -0.13 5.98
C VAL A 78 0.78 -0.45 5.01
N VAL A 79 -0.07 -1.38 5.40
CA VAL A 79 -1.33 -1.71 4.73
C VAL A 79 -2.47 -1.19 5.57
N GLU A 80 -3.40 -0.48 4.97
CA GLU A 80 -4.57 0.06 5.66
C GLU A 80 -5.82 -0.12 4.79
N VAL A 81 -6.85 -0.73 5.37
CA VAL A 81 -8.18 -0.81 4.78
C VAL A 81 -9.19 -0.24 5.76
N GLY A 82 -10.08 0.60 5.27
CA GLY A 82 -11.13 1.17 6.11
C GLY A 82 -12.40 1.42 5.31
N THR A 83 -13.53 1.00 5.85
CA THR A 83 -14.86 1.20 5.23
C THR A 83 -15.61 2.40 5.77
N SER A 84 -15.05 3.11 6.77
CA SER A 84 -15.64 4.27 7.45
C SER A 84 -14.80 5.55 7.32
N ASN A 85 -14.02 5.66 6.24
CA ASN A 85 -13.16 6.81 5.95
C ASN A 85 -13.92 7.85 5.13
N PHE A 86 -14.32 8.96 5.73
CA PHE A 86 -15.03 10.06 5.04
C PHE A 86 -14.09 11.00 4.29
N ILE A 87 -12.80 10.95 4.59
CA ILE A 87 -11.72 11.62 3.85
C ILE A 87 -10.68 10.55 3.50
N ASN A 88 -10.53 10.29 2.20
CA ASN A 88 -9.56 9.29 1.73
C ASN A 88 -8.14 9.85 1.78
N LEU A 89 -7.22 9.05 2.30
CA LEU A 89 -5.79 9.26 2.11
C LEU A 89 -5.35 8.68 0.76
N PRO A 90 -4.16 9.05 0.26
CA PRO A 90 -3.65 8.49 -1.00
C PRO A 90 -3.61 6.96 -0.96
N ARG A 91 -3.96 6.34 -2.08
CA ARG A 91 -3.89 4.88 -2.25
C ARG A 91 -2.48 4.34 -2.05
N TRP A 92 -1.49 5.06 -2.60
CA TRP A 92 -0.08 4.74 -2.43
C TRP A 92 0.69 5.98 -2.03
N TYR A 93 1.53 5.82 -1.02
CA TYR A 93 2.53 6.79 -0.65
C TYR A 93 3.86 6.09 -0.43
N VAL A 94 4.89 6.54 -1.13
CA VAL A 94 6.24 6.00 -1.02
C VAL A 94 7.17 7.10 -0.56
N LEU A 95 7.88 6.85 0.52
CA LEU A 95 8.94 7.70 1.04
C LEU A 95 10.27 6.97 0.89
N GLY A 96 11.08 7.41 -0.04
CA GLY A 96 12.45 6.98 -0.24
C GLY A 96 13.46 7.93 0.40
N ARG A 97 14.74 7.63 0.19
CA ARG A 97 15.85 8.49 0.65
C ARG A 97 15.90 9.79 -0.14
N ASP A 98 15.76 9.71 -1.44
CA ASP A 98 16.03 10.80 -2.37
C ASP A 98 14.75 11.34 -3.04
N GLY A 99 13.57 10.95 -2.53
CA GLY A 99 12.31 11.42 -3.05
C GLY A 99 11.10 10.71 -2.45
N SER A 100 9.93 11.17 -2.87
CA SER A 100 8.64 10.60 -2.50
C SER A 100 7.78 10.42 -3.74
N ALA A 101 6.86 9.46 -3.69
CA ALA A 101 5.87 9.27 -4.73
C ALA A 101 4.48 9.09 -4.15
N VAL A 102 3.46 9.52 -4.89
CA VAL A 102 2.06 9.39 -4.49
C VAL A 102 1.20 8.96 -5.68
N ILE A 103 0.28 8.03 -5.43
CA ILE A 103 -0.87 7.73 -6.30
C ILE A 103 -2.11 8.01 -5.46
N LYS A 104 -2.95 8.94 -5.91
CA LYS A 104 -4.05 9.46 -5.08
C LYS A 104 -5.26 8.54 -5.06
N ASP A 105 -5.63 7.98 -6.22
CA ASP A 105 -6.89 7.26 -6.39
C ASP A 105 -6.76 6.07 -7.36
N TRP A 106 -7.90 5.52 -7.74
CA TRP A 106 -8.05 4.33 -8.58
C TRP A 106 -7.70 4.55 -10.05
N ASP A 107 -7.65 5.77 -10.53
CA ASP A 107 -7.19 6.10 -11.88
C ASP A 107 -5.69 5.86 -12.09
N LEU A 108 -4.97 5.53 -11.01
CA LEU A 108 -3.54 5.25 -10.96
C LEU A 108 -2.67 6.43 -11.41
N SER A 109 -3.24 7.61 -11.58
CA SER A 109 -2.44 8.81 -11.80
C SER A 109 -1.62 9.15 -10.57
N GLY A 110 -0.38 9.54 -10.77
CA GLY A 110 0.51 9.84 -9.66
C GLY A 110 1.70 10.67 -10.07
N GLU A 111 2.44 11.11 -9.08
CA GLU A 111 3.66 11.88 -9.24
C GLU A 111 4.77 11.41 -8.31
N ALA A 112 6.00 11.59 -8.75
CA ALA A 112 7.18 11.44 -7.93
C ALA A 112 7.92 12.77 -7.86
N VAL A 113 8.37 13.11 -6.65
CA VAL A 113 9.21 14.28 -6.39
C VAL A 113 10.55 13.79 -5.88
N CYS A 114 11.61 14.06 -6.63
CA CYS A 114 12.97 13.64 -6.29
C CYS A 114 13.84 14.85 -6.04
N ILE A 115 14.76 14.74 -5.08
CA ILE A 115 15.77 15.74 -4.83
C ILE A 115 16.82 15.71 -5.93
N THR A 116 17.31 16.88 -6.34
CA THR A 116 18.38 17.04 -7.33
C THR A 116 19.71 17.42 -6.70
N ASP A 117 19.69 18.07 -5.54
CA ASP A 117 20.87 18.51 -4.81
C ASP A 117 20.63 18.50 -3.30
N TRP A 118 21.30 17.59 -2.59
CA TRP A 118 21.23 17.48 -1.12
C TRP A 118 22.01 18.59 -0.42
N ASP A 119 23.07 19.08 -1.01
CA ASP A 119 24.02 20.00 -0.37
C ASP A 119 23.55 21.45 -0.45
N LYS A 120 22.64 21.76 -1.36
CA LYS A 120 22.08 23.09 -1.50
C LYS A 120 21.24 23.49 -0.28
N ASN A 121 21.68 24.51 0.41
CA ASN A 121 20.96 25.08 1.55
C ASN A 121 19.90 26.09 1.04
N ASP A 122 18.72 25.56 0.74
CA ASP A 122 17.58 26.32 0.19
C ASP A 122 16.46 26.56 1.24
N ALA A 123 16.70 26.21 2.51
CA ALA A 123 15.69 26.27 3.55
C ALA A 123 15.25 27.71 3.88
N VAL A 124 14.07 28.10 3.42
CA VAL A 124 13.40 29.34 3.81
C VAL A 124 12.59 29.08 5.09
N PRO A 125 12.83 29.82 6.19
CA PRO A 125 12.11 29.58 7.43
C PRO A 125 10.59 29.70 7.26
N VAL A 126 9.84 28.75 7.83
CA VAL A 126 8.38 28.79 7.87
C VAL A 126 7.91 29.27 9.24
N LYS A 127 6.83 30.04 9.27
CA LYS A 127 6.21 30.53 10.49
C LYS A 127 5.26 29.47 11.04
N THR A 128 5.44 29.11 12.29
CA THR A 128 4.55 28.21 13.04
C THR A 128 3.98 28.92 14.26
N ALA A 129 3.06 28.26 14.96
CA ALA A 129 2.54 28.77 16.23
C ALA A 129 3.65 28.96 17.32
N ALA A 130 4.73 28.18 17.24
CA ALA A 130 5.88 28.24 18.13
C ALA A 130 7.00 29.19 17.65
N GLY A 131 6.79 29.91 16.53
CA GLY A 131 7.78 30.80 15.93
C GLY A 131 8.32 30.31 14.59
N LEU A 132 9.50 30.79 14.21
CA LEU A 132 10.14 30.41 12.95
C LEU A 132 10.90 29.10 13.08
N THR A 133 10.77 28.22 12.10
CA THR A 133 11.56 26.98 11.99
C THR A 133 12.10 26.78 10.59
N LYS A 134 13.31 26.19 10.47
CA LYS A 134 13.89 25.70 9.22
C LYS A 134 13.76 24.17 9.09
N THR A 135 13.57 23.47 10.21
CA THR A 135 13.56 22.00 10.25
C THR A 135 12.47 21.39 9.35
N MET A 136 11.31 22.06 9.28
CA MET A 136 10.17 21.60 8.48
C MET A 136 9.95 22.46 7.22
N ALA A 137 10.97 23.23 6.80
CA ALA A 137 10.90 24.03 5.59
C ALA A 137 10.85 23.10 4.37
N PRO A 138 9.95 23.34 3.41
CA PRO A 138 9.93 22.60 2.16
C PRO A 138 11.18 22.95 1.33
N ARG A 139 11.54 22.05 0.43
CA ARG A 139 12.54 22.32 -0.59
C ARG A 139 12.01 23.33 -1.62
N THR A 140 12.90 24.11 -2.21
CA THR A 140 12.57 25.00 -3.31
C THR A 140 12.56 24.22 -4.64
N GLU A 141 11.83 24.73 -5.65
CA GLU A 141 11.64 24.06 -6.93
C GLU A 141 12.94 23.79 -7.70
N ASP A 142 13.99 24.58 -7.45
CA ASP A 142 15.30 24.42 -8.09
C ASP A 142 16.16 23.30 -7.45
N THR A 143 15.73 22.72 -6.33
CA THR A 143 16.40 21.59 -5.67
C THR A 143 15.62 20.28 -5.75
N ILE A 144 14.46 20.29 -6.41
CA ILE A 144 13.63 19.11 -6.62
C ILE A 144 13.23 18.99 -8.09
N LYS A 145 12.87 17.77 -8.49
CA LYS A 145 12.28 17.47 -9.79
C LYS A 145 10.99 16.69 -9.58
N THR A 146 9.88 17.26 -10.06
CA THR A 146 8.58 16.57 -10.10
C THR A 146 8.38 15.92 -11.48
N GLN A 147 7.91 14.69 -11.49
CA GLN A 147 7.59 13.96 -12.71
C GLN A 147 6.35 13.09 -12.52
N PRO A 148 5.49 12.94 -13.55
CA PRO A 148 4.37 12.03 -13.47
C PRO A 148 4.86 10.57 -13.37
N LEU A 149 4.11 9.74 -12.66
CA LEU A 149 4.34 8.30 -12.69
C LEU A 149 3.75 7.71 -13.97
N PRO A 150 4.42 6.73 -14.59
CA PRO A 150 3.84 6.00 -15.72
C PRO A 150 2.62 5.20 -15.24
N ILE A 151 1.54 5.23 -16.03
CA ILE A 151 0.37 4.40 -15.75
C ILE A 151 0.70 2.97 -16.17
N ALA A 152 0.61 2.05 -15.23
CA ALA A 152 0.78 0.63 -15.50
C ALA A 152 -0.50 0.06 -16.16
N HIS A 153 -0.33 -0.73 -17.20
CA HIS A 153 -1.40 -1.48 -17.83
C HIS A 153 -1.24 -2.96 -17.54
N SER A 154 -2.32 -3.61 -17.14
CA SER A 154 -2.36 -5.05 -16.93
C SER A 154 -3.58 -5.65 -17.60
N ASP A 155 -3.48 -6.93 -17.99
CA ASP A 155 -4.57 -7.71 -18.55
C ASP A 155 -4.77 -8.98 -17.72
N ILE A 156 -5.90 -9.08 -17.02
CA ILE A 156 -6.22 -10.25 -16.18
C ILE A 156 -6.21 -11.56 -17.03
N ARG A 157 -6.41 -11.47 -18.33
CA ARG A 157 -6.34 -12.62 -19.23
C ARG A 157 -4.95 -13.23 -19.32
N ASP A 158 -3.89 -12.48 -18.99
CA ASP A 158 -2.52 -13.00 -19.00
C ASP A 158 -2.33 -14.09 -17.95
N HIS A 159 -3.01 -13.98 -16.80
CA HIS A 159 -3.03 -15.05 -15.80
C HIS A 159 -3.63 -16.34 -16.37
N TYR A 160 -4.76 -16.25 -17.05
CA TYR A 160 -5.42 -17.43 -17.66
C TYR A 160 -4.62 -18.00 -18.82
N ARG A 161 -3.98 -17.17 -19.64
CA ARG A 161 -3.07 -17.63 -20.71
C ARG A 161 -1.91 -18.41 -20.12
N ASN A 162 -1.26 -17.85 -19.08
CA ASN A 162 -0.17 -18.55 -18.38
C ASN A 162 -0.65 -19.89 -17.81
N LEU A 163 -1.82 -19.93 -17.16
CA LEU A 163 -2.37 -21.18 -16.61
C LEU A 163 -2.52 -22.24 -17.70
N MET A 164 -3.07 -21.89 -18.87
CA MET A 164 -3.21 -22.81 -19.99
C MET A 164 -1.85 -23.30 -20.51
N GLU A 165 -0.87 -22.40 -20.63
CA GLU A 165 0.48 -22.76 -21.08
C GLU A 165 1.20 -23.67 -20.08
N VAL A 166 0.99 -23.47 -18.77
CA VAL A 166 1.52 -24.34 -17.71
C VAL A 166 0.89 -25.74 -17.81
N MET A 167 -0.43 -25.82 -18.00
CA MET A 167 -1.14 -27.11 -18.18
C MET A 167 -0.66 -27.87 -19.42
N ASP A 168 -0.27 -27.16 -20.48
CA ASP A 168 0.30 -27.71 -21.71
C ASP A 168 1.81 -28.04 -21.56
N GLY A 169 2.44 -27.74 -20.43
CA GLY A 169 3.88 -27.93 -20.22
C GLY A 169 4.78 -26.96 -21.01
N LYS A 170 4.24 -25.81 -21.44
CA LYS A 170 4.93 -24.81 -22.28
C LYS A 170 5.51 -23.64 -21.49
N ALA A 171 5.08 -23.43 -20.25
CA ALA A 171 5.52 -22.33 -19.40
C ALA A 171 5.64 -22.76 -17.94
N GLU A 172 6.35 -21.96 -17.14
CA GLU A 172 6.30 -22.05 -15.69
C GLU A 172 5.11 -21.25 -15.15
N GLN A 173 4.63 -21.65 -13.97
CA GLN A 173 3.57 -20.96 -13.26
C GLN A 173 4.02 -19.55 -12.85
N LEU A 174 3.29 -18.53 -13.27
CA LEU A 174 3.59 -17.12 -12.97
C LEU A 174 3.38 -16.82 -11.49
N ILE A 175 2.27 -17.30 -10.92
CA ILE A 175 1.96 -17.16 -9.48
C ILE A 175 2.25 -18.51 -8.83
N LYS A 176 3.26 -18.57 -7.97
CA LYS A 176 3.72 -19.81 -7.34
C LYS A 176 2.93 -20.12 -6.08
N ASN A 177 2.70 -21.40 -5.82
CA ASN A 177 1.97 -21.84 -4.62
C ASN A 177 2.64 -21.36 -3.32
N GLU A 178 3.99 -21.31 -3.29
CA GLU A 178 4.74 -20.84 -2.14
C GLU A 178 4.49 -19.35 -1.83
N GLU A 179 4.25 -18.54 -2.87
CA GLU A 179 3.90 -17.12 -2.71
C GLU A 179 2.52 -16.97 -2.07
N VAL A 180 1.54 -17.73 -2.56
CA VAL A 180 0.20 -17.77 -1.98
C VAL A 180 0.23 -18.24 -0.52
N LEU A 181 0.94 -19.33 -0.23
CA LEU A 181 1.11 -19.83 1.13
C LEU A 181 1.79 -18.83 2.06
N ARG A 182 2.73 -18.03 1.54
CA ARG A 182 3.38 -16.97 2.32
C ARG A 182 2.41 -15.87 2.74
N VAL A 183 1.49 -15.47 1.84
CA VAL A 183 0.42 -14.51 2.16
C VAL A 183 -0.50 -15.07 3.23
N LEU A 184 -1.00 -16.30 3.06
CA LEU A 184 -1.90 -16.93 4.02
C LEU A 184 -1.28 -17.04 5.42
N ARG A 185 -0.02 -17.44 5.51
CA ARG A 185 0.72 -17.49 6.80
C ARG A 185 0.91 -16.13 7.46
N LEU A 186 0.91 -15.06 6.68
CA LEU A 186 1.00 -13.71 7.22
C LEU A 186 -0.36 -13.23 7.76
N MET A 187 -1.45 -13.78 7.24
CA MET A 187 -2.81 -13.43 7.64
C MET A 187 -3.29 -14.22 8.87
N GLU A 188 -2.64 -15.33 9.23
CA GLU A 188 -2.87 -16.11 10.45
C GLU A 188 -2.22 -15.45 11.69
#